data_d0d300271fffbcbfce95deee7e99a9b8
#
_entry.id   d0d300271fffbcbfce95deee7e99a9b8
#
_cell.length_a   1.000
_cell.length_b   1.000
_cell.length_c   1.000
_cell.angle_alpha   90.00
_cell.angle_beta   90.00
_cell.angle_gamma   90.00
#
_symmetry.space_group_name_H-M   'P 1'
#
loop_
_entity.id
_entity.type
_entity.pdbx_description
1 polymer ?
#
loop_
_entity_poly.entity_id
_entity_poly.type
_entity_poly.pdbx_seq_one_letter_code
_entity_poly.pdbx_strand_id
1 'polypeptide(L)'
;SFIVSFGGQATPWRETLESLVATDSRLASELVAVDQAVRDRLAPVATDLLTISPAGGRMLDDEGGVVTSGSGAEVSVPGILLAQHAALVAAAHTSVDLIDSSLRPRAVIGHSQGMLGVALLESLRAASAHHGENNAEVVEIHAVARLIGAAAARSVRRANLGPIGEVTPMLSVRGVPRAALDQVLNAAGLSEHISIGVTNGRTAFILSGRPADLEAAVSALEFAAKRSEREHKERLRGGEVLAPICEYLDTTVPFHSPLLEGAVEDTVAWANSCGINPELARYLAQAVLTDVVDWPTTVREAVGTDAAGKAEAKLIVDLGPGAVLARMSEAIVQGTGVTVVVAGTSAGIDKLDRSDYAPAPTVDRSAFAPHLSRLPDGRLSLDTAFTRLTGRSAIMLAGMTPTTVDPAIVAAAANAGYWAELAGGGQVTAEVLNHNLAGLEAALEPGRTAAFNAMFMDRYLWNLHLGTQRTLIRARAAGAPIDGIVITAGIPEREEAVPLLRRLRDEGFPYIALKPGTIDQIKQVLAIAREV
;
A
#
# COMPACT_ATOMS: atom_id res chain seq x y z
N SER A 1 2.10 -23.62 4.84
CA SER A 1 0.83 -22.95 5.10
C SER A 1 0.65 -21.84 4.07
N PHE A 2 -0.52 -21.74 3.44
CA PHE A 2 -0.85 -20.79 2.38
C PHE A 2 -2.23 -20.17 2.60
N ILE A 3 -2.49 -19.06 1.91
CA ILE A 3 -3.75 -18.32 1.87
C ILE A 3 -4.21 -18.26 0.43
N VAL A 4 -5.52 -18.32 0.20
CA VAL A 4 -6.14 -18.04 -1.10
C VAL A 4 -6.82 -16.67 -1.01
N SER A 5 -6.60 -15.81 -2.01
CA SER A 5 -7.23 -14.49 -2.07
C SER A 5 -7.97 -14.24 -3.38
N PHE A 6 -9.06 -13.48 -3.30
CA PHE A 6 -9.91 -13.11 -4.43
C PHE A 6 -10.05 -11.60 -4.52
N GLY A 7 -9.85 -11.05 -5.73
CA GLY A 7 -10.02 -9.63 -6.03
C GLY A 7 -11.47 -9.24 -6.30
N GLY A 8 -11.70 -7.94 -6.36
CA GLY A 8 -13.02 -7.35 -6.62
C GLY A 8 -13.07 -6.53 -7.91
N GLN A 9 -13.84 -5.43 -7.86
CA GLN A 9 -14.05 -4.52 -8.98
C GLN A 9 -12.77 -3.85 -9.51
N ALA A 10 -12.86 -3.24 -10.68
CA ALA A 10 -11.75 -2.62 -11.40
C ALA A 10 -10.61 -3.61 -11.76
N THR A 11 -10.97 -4.83 -12.13
CA THR A 11 -10.04 -5.88 -12.57
C THR A 11 -10.33 -6.29 -14.03
N PRO A 12 -9.31 -6.76 -14.79
CA PRO A 12 -9.46 -7.14 -16.20
C PRO A 12 -10.10 -8.55 -16.34
N TRP A 13 -11.30 -8.72 -15.79
CA TRP A 13 -11.96 -10.01 -15.70
C TRP A 13 -12.27 -10.62 -17.07
N ARG A 14 -12.65 -9.79 -18.05
CA ARG A 14 -13.02 -10.24 -19.39
C ARG A 14 -11.83 -10.87 -20.11
N GLU A 15 -10.71 -10.16 -20.18
CA GLU A 15 -9.47 -10.64 -20.78
C GLU A 15 -8.96 -11.91 -20.08
N THR A 16 -9.07 -11.95 -18.76
CA THR A 16 -8.70 -13.11 -17.94
C THR A 16 -9.57 -14.31 -18.28
N LEU A 17 -10.89 -14.15 -18.31
CA LEU A 17 -11.83 -15.23 -18.62
C LEU A 17 -11.63 -15.76 -20.04
N GLU A 18 -11.58 -14.86 -21.04
CA GLU A 18 -11.36 -15.22 -22.44
C GLU A 18 -10.02 -15.97 -22.64
N SER A 19 -8.95 -15.52 -21.98
CA SER A 19 -7.65 -16.19 -22.03
C SER A 19 -7.69 -17.61 -21.44
N LEU A 20 -8.38 -17.82 -20.33
CA LEU A 20 -8.49 -19.14 -19.70
C LEU A 20 -9.36 -20.10 -20.53
N VAL A 21 -10.50 -19.64 -21.00
CA VAL A 21 -11.44 -20.42 -21.82
C VAL A 21 -10.81 -20.83 -23.17
N ALA A 22 -10.03 -19.93 -23.80
CA ALA A 22 -9.37 -20.22 -25.06
C ALA A 22 -8.33 -21.35 -24.96
N THR A 23 -7.82 -21.64 -23.79
CA THR A 23 -6.80 -22.69 -23.57
C THR A 23 -7.37 -24.03 -23.15
N ASP A 24 -8.63 -24.09 -22.73
CA ASP A 24 -9.27 -25.31 -22.22
C ASP A 24 -10.76 -25.40 -22.60
N SER A 25 -11.08 -26.24 -23.57
CA SER A 25 -12.46 -26.46 -24.06
C SER A 25 -13.38 -27.15 -23.03
N ARG A 26 -12.83 -27.88 -22.05
CA ARG A 26 -13.62 -28.52 -20.99
C ARG A 26 -14.07 -27.45 -20.00
N LEU A 27 -13.17 -26.54 -19.64
CA LEU A 27 -13.49 -25.38 -18.83
C LEU A 27 -14.59 -24.53 -19.47
N ALA A 28 -14.50 -24.27 -20.81
CA ALA A 28 -15.53 -23.55 -21.54
C ALA A 28 -16.91 -24.23 -21.39
N SER A 29 -16.97 -25.54 -21.60
CA SER A 29 -18.21 -26.32 -21.51
C SER A 29 -18.80 -26.31 -20.10
N GLU A 30 -17.96 -26.39 -19.06
CA GLU A 30 -18.38 -26.34 -17.66
C GLU A 30 -18.99 -24.97 -17.30
N LEU A 31 -18.33 -23.88 -17.67
CA LEU A 31 -18.83 -22.54 -17.43
C LEU A 31 -20.13 -22.24 -18.18
N VAL A 32 -20.27 -22.72 -19.41
CA VAL A 32 -21.53 -22.61 -20.18
C VAL A 32 -22.66 -23.36 -19.49
N ALA A 33 -22.40 -24.57 -18.98
CA ALA A 33 -23.40 -25.32 -18.22
C ALA A 33 -23.83 -24.61 -16.94
N VAL A 34 -22.88 -24.01 -16.20
CA VAL A 34 -23.17 -23.18 -15.00
C VAL A 34 -23.99 -21.95 -15.42
N ASP A 35 -23.62 -21.23 -16.48
CA ASP A 35 -24.36 -20.07 -16.97
C ASP A 35 -25.81 -20.41 -17.32
N GLN A 36 -26.05 -21.56 -17.97
CA GLN A 36 -27.40 -22.03 -18.27
C GLN A 36 -28.18 -22.38 -17.00
N ALA A 37 -27.59 -23.14 -16.07
CA ALA A 37 -28.23 -23.50 -14.80
C ALA A 37 -28.62 -22.29 -13.96
N VAL A 38 -27.77 -21.25 -13.96
CA VAL A 38 -28.06 -19.97 -13.30
C VAL A 38 -29.25 -19.26 -13.94
N ARG A 39 -29.36 -19.25 -15.27
CA ARG A 39 -30.51 -18.66 -15.97
C ARG A 39 -31.81 -19.41 -15.63
N ASP A 40 -31.75 -20.73 -15.59
CA ASP A 40 -32.90 -21.57 -15.23
C ASP A 40 -33.32 -21.31 -13.77
N ARG A 41 -32.34 -21.16 -12.86
CA ARG A 41 -32.60 -20.82 -11.44
C ARG A 41 -33.23 -19.43 -11.27
N LEU A 42 -32.86 -18.47 -12.10
CA LEU A 42 -33.35 -17.08 -12.05
C LEU A 42 -34.62 -16.85 -12.88
N ALA A 43 -35.19 -17.88 -13.52
CA ALA A 43 -36.40 -17.77 -14.31
C ALA A 43 -37.59 -17.07 -13.60
N PRO A 44 -37.84 -17.26 -12.29
CA PRO A 44 -38.92 -16.57 -11.59
C PRO A 44 -38.82 -15.03 -11.59
N VAL A 45 -37.61 -14.47 -11.70
CA VAL A 45 -37.35 -13.02 -11.70
C VAL A 45 -36.82 -12.52 -13.06
N ALA A 46 -36.84 -13.36 -14.09
CA ALA A 46 -36.27 -13.04 -15.40
C ALA A 46 -36.83 -11.75 -16.01
N THR A 47 -38.14 -11.48 -15.87
CA THR A 47 -38.75 -10.24 -16.38
C THR A 47 -38.16 -9.00 -15.70
N ASP A 48 -37.92 -9.02 -14.41
CA ASP A 48 -37.32 -7.91 -13.68
C ASP A 48 -35.87 -7.70 -14.12
N LEU A 49 -35.11 -8.80 -14.26
CA LEU A 49 -33.71 -8.75 -14.69
C LEU A 49 -33.56 -8.24 -16.14
N LEU A 50 -34.48 -8.61 -17.04
CA LEU A 50 -34.48 -8.12 -18.43
C LEU A 50 -34.62 -6.61 -18.55
N THR A 51 -35.33 -5.97 -17.61
CA THR A 51 -35.45 -4.50 -17.58
C THR A 51 -34.13 -3.81 -17.18
N ILE A 52 -33.19 -4.56 -16.62
CA ILE A 52 -31.92 -4.06 -16.08
C ILE A 52 -30.77 -4.43 -17.01
N SER A 53 -30.74 -5.68 -17.48
CA SER A 53 -29.72 -6.20 -18.40
C SER A 53 -30.38 -6.67 -19.71
N PRO A 54 -30.22 -5.93 -20.81
CA PRO A 54 -30.84 -6.27 -22.11
C PRO A 54 -30.40 -7.62 -22.68
N ALA A 55 -29.25 -8.14 -22.28
CA ALA A 55 -28.71 -9.42 -22.75
C ALA A 55 -29.42 -10.66 -22.16
N GLY A 56 -30.57 -10.49 -21.49
CA GLY A 56 -31.32 -11.61 -20.92
C GLY A 56 -30.59 -12.39 -19.84
N GLY A 57 -29.56 -11.78 -19.27
CA GLY A 57 -28.72 -12.40 -18.24
C GLY A 57 -27.75 -13.46 -18.76
N ARG A 58 -27.64 -13.69 -20.07
CA ARG A 58 -26.64 -14.59 -20.66
C ARG A 58 -25.26 -13.93 -20.59
N MET A 59 -24.29 -14.63 -20.02
CA MET A 59 -22.91 -14.13 -19.90
C MET A 59 -21.99 -14.73 -20.97
N LEU A 60 -22.23 -15.99 -21.35
CA LEU A 60 -21.40 -16.75 -22.27
C LEU A 60 -22.22 -17.23 -23.47
N ASP A 61 -21.62 -17.32 -24.65
CA ASP A 61 -22.16 -18.06 -25.79
C ASP A 61 -21.97 -19.57 -25.63
N ASP A 62 -22.36 -20.36 -26.64
CA ASP A 62 -22.29 -21.80 -26.56
C ASP A 62 -20.86 -22.35 -26.68
N GLU A 63 -19.89 -21.49 -27.03
CA GLU A 63 -18.46 -21.77 -27.14
C GLU A 63 -17.67 -21.26 -25.93
N GLY A 64 -18.34 -20.58 -24.98
CA GLY A 64 -17.73 -19.97 -23.78
C GLY A 64 -17.23 -18.56 -24.00
N GLY A 65 -17.49 -17.95 -25.16
CA GLY A 65 -17.17 -16.55 -25.42
C GLY A 65 -18.06 -15.58 -24.63
N VAL A 66 -17.52 -14.45 -24.18
CA VAL A 66 -18.26 -13.44 -23.40
C VAL A 66 -19.18 -12.64 -24.32
N VAL A 67 -20.49 -12.78 -24.15
CA VAL A 67 -21.51 -12.13 -25.01
C VAL A 67 -22.01 -10.79 -24.46
N THR A 68 -21.72 -10.46 -23.21
CA THR A 68 -22.18 -9.21 -22.60
C THR A 68 -21.28 -8.04 -22.94
N SER A 69 -21.87 -6.89 -23.24
CA SER A 69 -21.16 -5.62 -23.44
C SER A 69 -21.43 -4.67 -22.29
N GLY A 70 -20.48 -3.77 -22.00
CA GLY A 70 -20.58 -2.76 -20.96
C GLY A 70 -19.78 -3.07 -19.70
N SER A 71 -19.66 -2.06 -18.82
CA SER A 71 -18.92 -2.09 -17.56
C SER A 71 -19.82 -1.95 -16.32
N GLY A 72 -21.15 -2.01 -16.50
CA GLY A 72 -22.11 -1.90 -15.40
C GLY A 72 -22.01 -3.07 -14.40
N ALA A 73 -22.50 -2.86 -13.18
CA ALA A 73 -22.45 -3.87 -12.12
C ALA A 73 -23.17 -5.17 -12.51
N GLU A 74 -24.24 -5.05 -13.30
CA GLU A 74 -25.02 -6.19 -13.82
C GLU A 74 -24.20 -7.12 -14.73
N VAL A 75 -23.07 -6.63 -15.22
CA VAL A 75 -22.12 -7.38 -16.06
C VAL A 75 -20.84 -7.69 -15.29
N SER A 76 -20.27 -6.70 -14.61
CA SER A 76 -18.96 -6.86 -13.96
C SER A 76 -19.01 -7.77 -12.74
N VAL A 77 -20.09 -7.71 -11.93
CA VAL A 77 -20.19 -8.56 -10.73
C VAL A 77 -20.23 -10.05 -11.10
N PRO A 78 -21.12 -10.55 -11.97
CA PRO A 78 -21.07 -11.96 -12.37
C PRO A 78 -19.85 -12.30 -13.22
N GLY A 79 -19.34 -11.37 -14.03
CA GLY A 79 -18.17 -11.61 -14.88
C GLY A 79 -16.88 -11.86 -14.10
N ILE A 80 -16.64 -11.09 -13.05
CA ILE A 80 -15.49 -11.29 -12.15
C ILE A 80 -15.58 -12.67 -11.48
N LEU A 81 -16.75 -13.07 -11.01
CA LEU A 81 -16.94 -14.39 -10.40
C LEU A 81 -16.72 -15.52 -11.39
N LEU A 82 -17.17 -15.37 -12.65
CA LEU A 82 -16.90 -16.35 -13.71
C LEU A 82 -15.40 -16.48 -13.99
N ALA A 83 -14.65 -15.37 -14.03
CA ALA A 83 -13.21 -15.41 -14.21
C ALA A 83 -12.49 -16.09 -13.04
N GLN A 84 -12.96 -15.88 -11.81
CA GLN A 84 -12.44 -16.56 -10.62
C GLN A 84 -12.78 -18.06 -10.64
N HIS A 85 -13.98 -18.43 -11.08
CA HIS A 85 -14.36 -19.82 -11.27
C HIS A 85 -13.45 -20.50 -12.33
N ALA A 86 -13.25 -19.84 -13.46
CA ALA A 86 -12.34 -20.31 -14.49
C ALA A 86 -10.93 -20.54 -13.96
N ALA A 87 -10.40 -19.63 -13.17
CA ALA A 87 -9.07 -19.75 -12.57
C ALA A 87 -8.98 -20.93 -11.58
N LEU A 88 -10.02 -21.15 -10.78
CA LEU A 88 -10.10 -22.29 -9.84
C LEU A 88 -10.11 -23.62 -10.57
N VAL A 89 -10.95 -23.77 -11.59
CA VAL A 89 -11.05 -25.02 -12.39
C VAL A 89 -9.75 -25.24 -13.18
N ALA A 90 -9.19 -24.20 -13.79
CA ALA A 90 -7.91 -24.30 -14.49
C ALA A 90 -6.77 -24.72 -13.54
N ALA A 91 -6.75 -24.21 -12.30
CA ALA A 91 -5.78 -24.65 -11.29
C ALA A 91 -6.02 -26.11 -10.87
N ALA A 92 -7.27 -26.56 -10.77
CA ALA A 92 -7.61 -27.95 -10.43
C ALA A 92 -7.12 -28.96 -11.47
N HIS A 93 -6.87 -28.53 -12.71
CA HIS A 93 -6.28 -29.39 -13.76
C HIS A 93 -4.75 -29.50 -13.67
N THR A 94 -4.13 -28.90 -12.65
CA THR A 94 -2.69 -28.93 -12.38
C THR A 94 -2.37 -29.71 -11.10
N SER A 95 -1.11 -29.74 -10.70
CA SER A 95 -0.71 -30.35 -9.43
C SER A 95 -1.18 -29.56 -8.19
N VAL A 96 -1.69 -28.33 -8.37
CA VAL A 96 -2.16 -27.45 -7.30
C VAL A 96 -3.68 -27.32 -7.38
N ASP A 97 -4.36 -28.42 -7.07
CA ASP A 97 -5.82 -28.44 -7.00
C ASP A 97 -6.32 -27.74 -5.72
N LEU A 98 -6.72 -26.48 -5.85
CA LEU A 98 -7.27 -25.69 -4.74
C LEU A 98 -8.69 -26.13 -4.35
N ILE A 99 -9.38 -26.87 -5.22
CA ILE A 99 -10.73 -27.40 -4.98
C ILE A 99 -10.64 -28.70 -4.17
N ASP A 100 -9.53 -29.43 -4.24
CA ASP A 100 -9.33 -30.63 -3.43
C ASP A 100 -9.45 -30.32 -1.92
N SER A 101 -10.38 -30.97 -1.27
CA SER A 101 -10.64 -30.81 0.17
C SER A 101 -9.48 -31.25 1.06
N SER A 102 -8.54 -32.06 0.55
CA SER A 102 -7.33 -32.48 1.26
C SER A 102 -6.31 -31.35 1.41
N LEU A 103 -6.27 -30.43 0.43
CA LEU A 103 -5.39 -29.26 0.44
C LEU A 103 -6.04 -28.12 1.23
N ARG A 104 -5.64 -27.92 2.48
CA ARG A 104 -6.27 -26.92 3.35
C ARG A 104 -5.47 -25.62 3.40
N PRO A 105 -6.02 -24.51 2.84
CA PRO A 105 -5.48 -23.18 3.08
C PRO A 105 -5.63 -22.82 4.58
N ARG A 106 -4.75 -21.98 5.09
CA ARG A 106 -4.87 -21.37 6.42
C ARG A 106 -6.09 -20.45 6.50
N ALA A 107 -6.32 -19.69 5.44
CA ALA A 107 -7.45 -18.80 5.27
C ALA A 107 -7.79 -18.65 3.79
N VAL A 108 -9.05 -18.38 3.53
CA VAL A 108 -9.55 -17.89 2.23
C VAL A 108 -10.11 -16.50 2.47
N ILE A 109 -9.61 -15.50 1.73
CA ILE A 109 -9.97 -14.09 1.94
C ILE A 109 -10.41 -13.43 0.65
N GLY A 110 -11.36 -12.52 0.76
CA GLY A 110 -11.91 -11.76 -0.35
C GLY A 110 -11.77 -10.26 -0.13
N HIS A 111 -11.32 -9.54 -1.14
CA HIS A 111 -11.36 -8.09 -1.16
C HIS A 111 -12.63 -7.64 -1.85
N SER A 112 -13.53 -6.95 -1.11
CA SER A 112 -14.77 -6.45 -1.70
C SER A 112 -15.60 -7.59 -2.32
N GLN A 113 -15.94 -7.50 -3.59
CA GLN A 113 -16.61 -8.55 -4.35
C GLN A 113 -15.89 -9.92 -4.31
N GLY A 114 -14.60 -9.95 -3.99
CA GLY A 114 -13.86 -11.21 -3.79
C GLY A 114 -14.47 -12.14 -2.75
N MET A 115 -15.40 -11.65 -1.90
CA MET A 115 -16.18 -12.50 -0.98
C MET A 115 -17.09 -13.49 -1.72
N LEU A 116 -17.52 -13.18 -2.94
CA LEU A 116 -18.21 -14.15 -3.81
C LEU A 116 -17.28 -15.29 -4.22
N GLY A 117 -16.01 -14.98 -4.52
CA GLY A 117 -14.98 -15.99 -4.83
C GLY A 117 -14.66 -16.89 -3.63
N VAL A 118 -14.67 -16.33 -2.39
CA VAL A 118 -14.55 -17.11 -1.15
C VAL A 118 -15.68 -18.13 -1.04
N ALA A 119 -16.94 -17.68 -1.17
CA ALA A 119 -18.10 -18.56 -1.11
C ALA A 119 -18.10 -19.61 -2.23
N LEU A 120 -17.70 -19.22 -3.44
CA LEU A 120 -17.56 -20.14 -4.56
C LEU A 120 -16.55 -21.26 -4.29
N LEU A 121 -15.35 -20.92 -3.79
CA LEU A 121 -14.33 -21.92 -3.48
C LEU A 121 -14.82 -22.88 -2.38
N GLU A 122 -15.48 -22.39 -1.35
CA GLU A 122 -16.06 -23.23 -0.31
C GLU A 122 -17.11 -24.20 -0.87
N SER A 123 -18.01 -23.73 -1.74
CA SER A 123 -19.03 -24.56 -2.39
C SER A 123 -18.41 -25.60 -3.34
N LEU A 124 -17.39 -25.23 -4.12
CA LEU A 124 -16.67 -26.17 -4.98
C LEU A 124 -15.96 -27.27 -4.16
N ARG A 125 -15.35 -26.91 -3.05
CA ARG A 125 -14.69 -27.88 -2.14
C ARG A 125 -15.71 -28.82 -1.49
N ALA A 126 -16.87 -28.31 -1.10
CA ALA A 126 -17.96 -29.14 -0.57
C ALA A 126 -18.48 -30.12 -1.64
N ALA A 127 -18.66 -29.67 -2.87
CA ALA A 127 -19.07 -30.52 -3.99
C ALA A 127 -18.04 -31.60 -4.31
N SER A 128 -16.75 -31.27 -4.32
CA SER A 128 -15.64 -32.23 -4.52
C SER A 128 -15.62 -33.32 -3.44
N ALA A 129 -15.85 -32.98 -2.18
CA ALA A 129 -15.87 -33.92 -1.06
C ALA A 129 -17.04 -34.94 -1.15
N HIS A 130 -18.13 -34.60 -1.85
CA HIS A 130 -19.33 -35.42 -2.03
C HIS A 130 -19.44 -36.08 -3.43
N HIS A 131 -18.32 -36.23 -4.14
CA HIS A 131 -18.24 -36.88 -5.47
C HIS A 131 -19.13 -36.25 -6.57
N GLY A 132 -19.32 -34.92 -6.50
CA GLY A 132 -19.98 -34.18 -7.59
C GLY A 132 -21.51 -34.17 -7.55
N GLU A 133 -22.13 -34.73 -6.52
CA GLU A 133 -23.61 -34.74 -6.40
C GLU A 133 -24.24 -33.39 -6.06
N ASN A 134 -23.46 -32.33 -5.80
CA ASN A 134 -24.02 -31.09 -5.25
C ASN A 134 -23.48 -29.80 -5.92
N ASN A 135 -23.68 -29.66 -7.24
CA ASN A 135 -23.42 -28.41 -7.95
C ASN A 135 -24.46 -27.29 -7.67
N ALA A 136 -25.48 -27.58 -6.88
CA ALA A 136 -26.57 -26.64 -6.61
C ALA A 136 -26.07 -25.37 -5.91
N GLU A 137 -25.18 -25.49 -4.92
CA GLU A 137 -24.61 -24.34 -4.19
C GLU A 137 -23.74 -23.46 -5.08
N VAL A 138 -22.96 -24.06 -5.98
CA VAL A 138 -22.16 -23.32 -6.98
C VAL A 138 -23.06 -22.45 -7.87
N VAL A 139 -24.17 -23.03 -8.35
CA VAL A 139 -25.17 -22.31 -9.14
C VAL A 139 -25.81 -21.19 -8.32
N GLU A 140 -26.12 -21.42 -7.04
CA GLU A 140 -26.68 -20.39 -6.14
C GLU A 140 -25.73 -19.21 -5.95
N ILE A 141 -24.43 -19.43 -5.75
CA ILE A 141 -23.45 -18.33 -5.61
C ILE A 141 -23.41 -17.49 -6.90
N HIS A 142 -23.37 -18.12 -8.06
CA HIS A 142 -23.41 -17.41 -9.34
C HIS A 142 -24.75 -16.68 -9.57
N ALA A 143 -25.86 -17.27 -9.16
CA ALA A 143 -27.17 -16.61 -9.20
C ALA A 143 -27.21 -15.38 -8.30
N VAL A 144 -26.73 -15.49 -7.06
CA VAL A 144 -26.64 -14.35 -6.12
C VAL A 144 -25.74 -13.24 -6.70
N ALA A 145 -24.61 -13.56 -7.33
CA ALA A 145 -23.76 -12.56 -7.98
C ALA A 145 -24.52 -11.75 -9.05
N ARG A 146 -25.37 -12.43 -9.85
CA ARG A 146 -26.21 -11.72 -10.85
C ARG A 146 -27.26 -10.85 -10.19
N LEU A 147 -27.89 -11.34 -9.14
CA LEU A 147 -28.89 -10.57 -8.39
C LEU A 147 -28.26 -9.32 -7.77
N ILE A 148 -27.09 -9.44 -7.17
CA ILE A 148 -26.32 -8.30 -6.60
C ILE A 148 -26.03 -7.26 -7.68
N GLY A 149 -25.47 -7.68 -8.81
CA GLY A 149 -25.16 -6.78 -9.92
C GLY A 149 -26.38 -6.05 -10.47
N ALA A 150 -27.47 -6.78 -10.67
CA ALA A 150 -28.74 -6.23 -11.14
C ALA A 150 -29.37 -5.26 -10.13
N ALA A 151 -29.39 -5.62 -8.85
CA ALA A 151 -29.92 -4.78 -7.78
C ALA A 151 -29.13 -3.47 -7.62
N ALA A 152 -27.80 -3.55 -7.69
CA ALA A 152 -26.93 -2.39 -7.68
C ALA A 152 -27.22 -1.45 -8.86
N ALA A 153 -27.28 -1.97 -10.09
CA ALA A 153 -27.61 -1.20 -11.28
C ALA A 153 -29.01 -0.56 -11.20
N ARG A 154 -30.00 -1.29 -10.64
CA ARG A 154 -31.34 -0.76 -10.40
C ARG A 154 -31.34 0.38 -9.38
N SER A 155 -30.62 0.22 -8.28
CA SER A 155 -30.51 1.24 -7.22
C SER A 155 -29.86 2.51 -7.74
N VAL A 156 -28.78 2.39 -8.52
CA VAL A 156 -28.10 3.53 -9.17
C VAL A 156 -29.07 4.33 -10.03
N ARG A 157 -29.86 3.65 -10.88
CA ARG A 157 -30.84 4.34 -11.76
C ARG A 157 -31.95 5.03 -10.96
N ARG A 158 -32.51 4.35 -9.94
CA ARG A 158 -33.61 4.90 -9.11
C ARG A 158 -33.17 6.11 -8.29
N ALA A 159 -31.97 6.09 -7.74
CA ALA A 159 -31.46 7.14 -6.85
C ALA A 159 -30.56 8.17 -7.55
N ASN A 160 -30.39 8.05 -8.87
CA ASN A 160 -29.51 8.89 -9.69
C ASN A 160 -28.10 9.00 -9.12
N LEU A 161 -27.47 7.84 -8.88
CA LEU A 161 -26.13 7.69 -8.29
C LEU A 161 -25.04 7.47 -9.34
N GLY A 162 -25.39 7.37 -10.61
CA GLY A 162 -24.48 7.07 -11.70
C GLY A 162 -23.50 8.21 -12.01
N PRO A 163 -22.49 7.94 -12.87
CA PRO A 163 -21.48 8.92 -13.25
C PRO A 163 -22.07 10.21 -13.85
N ILE A 164 -21.39 11.32 -13.62
CA ILE A 164 -21.68 12.63 -14.24
C ILE A 164 -20.44 13.05 -15.03
N GLY A 165 -20.46 12.88 -16.35
CA GLY A 165 -19.27 13.04 -17.18
C GLY A 165 -18.18 12.03 -16.80
N GLU A 166 -16.99 12.51 -16.44
CA GLU A 166 -15.87 11.70 -15.99
C GLU A 166 -15.88 11.41 -14.46
N VAL A 167 -16.78 12.06 -13.72
CA VAL A 167 -16.88 11.89 -12.27
C VAL A 167 -17.74 10.67 -11.97
N THR A 168 -17.11 9.62 -11.43
CA THR A 168 -17.77 8.37 -11.05
C THR A 168 -18.13 8.37 -9.55
N PRO A 169 -19.01 7.46 -9.10
CA PRO A 169 -19.42 7.41 -7.69
C PRO A 169 -18.38 6.76 -6.75
N MET A 170 -17.17 6.48 -7.22
CA MET A 170 -16.06 6.00 -6.40
C MET A 170 -14.76 6.73 -6.73
N LEU A 171 -14.05 7.16 -5.68
CA LEU A 171 -12.81 7.94 -5.76
C LEU A 171 -11.69 7.25 -4.97
N SER A 172 -10.60 6.95 -5.64
CA SER A 172 -9.34 6.55 -4.99
C SER A 172 -8.61 7.77 -4.47
N VAL A 173 -8.29 7.79 -3.17
CA VAL A 173 -7.49 8.84 -2.52
C VAL A 173 -6.24 8.19 -1.94
N ARG A 174 -5.06 8.67 -2.39
CA ARG A 174 -3.75 8.19 -1.91
C ARG A 174 -2.91 9.35 -1.41
N GLY A 175 -1.91 9.05 -0.57
CA GLY A 175 -0.96 10.05 -0.05
C GLY A 175 -1.51 10.92 1.10
N VAL A 176 -2.65 10.56 1.68
CA VAL A 176 -3.28 11.28 2.80
C VAL A 176 -3.49 10.31 3.96
N PRO A 177 -2.99 10.60 5.19
CA PRO A 177 -3.29 9.80 6.37
C PRO A 177 -4.78 9.82 6.72
N ARG A 178 -5.31 8.73 7.29
CA ARG A 178 -6.72 8.59 7.65
C ARG A 178 -7.24 9.77 8.48
N ALA A 179 -6.53 10.16 9.53
CA ALA A 179 -6.96 11.27 10.39
C ALA A 179 -7.05 12.62 9.64
N ALA A 180 -6.15 12.87 8.68
CA ALA A 180 -6.20 14.08 7.87
C ALA A 180 -7.37 14.03 6.86
N LEU A 181 -7.63 12.85 6.27
CA LEU A 181 -8.78 12.64 5.39
C LEU A 181 -10.10 12.91 6.14
N ASP A 182 -10.28 12.31 7.33
CA ASP A 182 -11.46 12.52 8.17
C ASP A 182 -11.64 14.00 8.53
N GLN A 183 -10.57 14.72 8.87
CA GLN A 183 -10.61 16.15 9.17
C GLN A 183 -11.03 16.99 7.95
N VAL A 184 -10.52 16.68 6.75
CA VAL A 184 -10.87 17.40 5.52
C VAL A 184 -12.33 17.18 5.18
N LEU A 185 -12.82 15.95 5.21
CA LEU A 185 -14.22 15.62 4.92
C LEU A 185 -15.16 16.27 5.94
N ASN A 186 -14.82 16.25 7.22
CA ASN A 186 -15.62 16.89 8.26
C ASN A 186 -15.65 18.42 8.10
N ALA A 187 -14.51 19.05 7.84
CA ALA A 187 -14.43 20.50 7.62
C ALA A 187 -15.21 20.96 6.39
N ALA A 188 -15.34 20.09 5.38
CA ALA A 188 -16.13 20.33 4.18
C ALA A 188 -17.63 19.99 4.35
N GLY A 189 -18.05 19.43 5.50
CA GLY A 189 -19.42 18.98 5.72
C GLY A 189 -19.81 17.73 4.92
N LEU A 190 -18.83 16.92 4.50
CA LEU A 190 -19.03 15.76 3.61
C LEU A 190 -19.04 14.41 4.34
N SER A 191 -18.76 14.37 5.64
CA SER A 191 -18.62 13.13 6.41
C SER A 191 -19.87 12.24 6.45
N GLU A 192 -21.06 12.83 6.32
CA GLU A 192 -22.32 12.07 6.27
C GLU A 192 -22.75 11.73 4.84
N HIS A 193 -22.13 12.31 3.82
CA HIS A 193 -22.46 12.12 2.41
C HIS A 193 -21.51 11.15 1.70
N ILE A 194 -20.31 10.95 2.24
CA ILE A 194 -19.25 10.13 1.67
C ILE A 194 -18.86 9.03 2.64
N SER A 195 -18.88 7.79 2.16
CA SER A 195 -18.35 6.64 2.88
C SER A 195 -16.89 6.41 2.53
N ILE A 196 -16.01 6.21 3.53
CA ILE A 196 -14.70 5.63 3.31
C ILE A 196 -14.90 4.11 3.26
N GLY A 197 -15.32 3.63 2.10
CA GLY A 197 -15.80 2.26 1.92
C GLY A 197 -14.67 1.22 1.94
N VAL A 198 -13.46 1.59 1.49
CA VAL A 198 -12.33 0.66 1.44
C VAL A 198 -11.06 1.32 1.96
N THR A 199 -10.36 0.63 2.83
CA THR A 199 -9.01 0.92 3.27
C THR A 199 -8.05 -0.09 2.62
N ASN A 200 -7.16 0.40 1.74
CA ASN A 200 -6.16 -0.42 1.05
C ASN A 200 -4.74 -0.27 1.63
N GLY A 201 -4.55 0.72 2.51
CA GLY A 201 -3.25 1.01 3.12
C GLY A 201 -3.33 2.16 4.11
N ARG A 202 -2.19 2.51 4.70
CA ARG A 202 -2.11 3.59 5.70
C ARG A 202 -2.53 4.97 5.15
N THR A 203 -2.35 5.17 3.84
CA THR A 203 -2.63 6.41 3.12
C THR A 203 -3.35 6.14 1.78
N ALA A 204 -4.09 5.04 1.70
CA ALA A 204 -4.77 4.62 0.47
C ALA A 204 -6.21 4.18 0.81
N PHE A 205 -7.18 4.93 0.32
CA PHE A 205 -8.60 4.78 0.61
C PHE A 205 -9.44 4.86 -0.66
N ILE A 206 -10.60 4.23 -0.63
CA ILE A 206 -11.64 4.43 -1.64
C ILE A 206 -12.83 5.09 -0.96
N LEU A 207 -13.21 6.22 -1.50
CA LEU A 207 -14.40 6.96 -1.10
C LEU A 207 -15.57 6.59 -2.02
N SER A 208 -16.74 6.39 -1.45
CA SER A 208 -17.97 6.09 -2.18
C SER A 208 -19.04 7.11 -1.81
N GLY A 209 -19.72 7.67 -2.81
CA GLY A 209 -20.71 8.70 -2.60
C GLY A 209 -21.38 9.16 -3.91
N ARG A 210 -22.17 10.21 -3.83
CA ARG A 210 -22.70 10.85 -5.04
C ARG A 210 -21.56 11.55 -5.79
N PRO A 211 -21.54 11.52 -7.14
CA PRO A 211 -20.49 12.18 -7.92
C PRO A 211 -20.22 13.63 -7.51
N ALA A 212 -21.26 14.43 -7.27
CA ALA A 212 -21.11 15.82 -6.85
C ALA A 212 -20.42 15.98 -5.48
N ASP A 213 -20.70 15.08 -4.53
CA ASP A 213 -20.06 15.10 -3.22
C ASP A 213 -18.58 14.69 -3.32
N LEU A 214 -18.26 13.73 -4.19
CA LEU A 214 -16.87 13.32 -4.43
C LEU A 214 -16.06 14.40 -5.16
N GLU A 215 -16.65 15.14 -6.09
CA GLU A 215 -16.02 16.30 -6.72
C GLU A 215 -15.72 17.41 -5.70
N ALA A 216 -16.66 17.66 -4.77
CA ALA A 216 -16.43 18.56 -3.64
C ALA A 216 -15.31 18.07 -2.72
N ALA A 217 -15.20 16.75 -2.50
CA ALA A 217 -14.11 16.16 -1.70
C ALA A 217 -12.74 16.34 -2.36
N VAL A 218 -12.62 16.16 -3.69
CA VAL A 218 -11.38 16.44 -4.43
C VAL A 218 -10.98 17.90 -4.24
N SER A 219 -11.90 18.84 -4.43
CA SER A 219 -11.66 20.27 -4.23
C SER A 219 -11.19 20.61 -2.80
N ALA A 220 -11.80 19.98 -1.79
CA ALA A 220 -11.44 20.16 -0.39
C ALA A 220 -10.04 19.60 -0.09
N LEU A 221 -9.68 18.44 -0.64
CA LEU A 221 -8.36 17.83 -0.49
C LEU A 221 -7.26 18.67 -1.15
N GLU A 222 -7.51 19.19 -2.34
CA GLU A 222 -6.57 20.11 -3.01
C GLU A 222 -6.38 21.41 -2.23
N PHE A 223 -7.44 21.96 -1.68
CA PHE A 223 -7.36 23.15 -0.83
C PHE A 223 -6.55 22.87 0.44
N ALA A 224 -6.80 21.73 1.10
CA ALA A 224 -6.05 21.30 2.27
C ALA A 224 -4.56 21.07 1.96
N ALA A 225 -4.24 20.50 0.80
CA ALA A 225 -2.86 20.31 0.33
C ALA A 225 -2.13 21.64 0.16
N LYS A 226 -2.73 22.60 -0.57
CA LYS A 226 -2.17 23.95 -0.77
C LYS A 226 -1.98 24.68 0.56
N ARG A 227 -2.92 24.52 1.49
CA ARG A 227 -2.81 25.11 2.85
C ARG A 227 -1.67 24.46 3.63
N SER A 228 -1.55 23.13 3.64
CA SER A 228 -0.48 22.42 4.35
C SER A 228 0.92 22.79 3.81
N GLU A 229 1.04 22.91 2.47
CA GLU A 229 2.28 23.35 1.84
C GLU A 229 2.67 24.79 2.24
N ARG A 230 1.70 25.71 2.27
CA ARG A 230 1.93 27.10 2.72
C ARG A 230 2.34 27.12 4.19
N GLU A 231 1.61 26.42 5.07
CA GLU A 231 1.93 26.34 6.49
C GLU A 231 3.30 25.73 6.74
N HIS A 232 3.71 24.74 5.94
CA HIS A 232 5.04 24.14 6.00
C HIS A 232 6.13 25.17 5.63
N LYS A 233 5.91 25.96 4.58
CA LYS A 233 6.84 27.02 4.15
C LYS A 233 6.94 28.18 5.16
N GLU A 234 5.81 28.58 5.76
CA GLU A 234 5.74 29.73 6.67
C GLU A 234 6.28 29.40 8.07
N ARG A 235 6.10 28.18 8.58
CA ARG A 235 6.39 27.83 9.98
C ARG A 235 7.78 27.30 10.24
N LEU A 236 8.60 27.01 9.21
CA LEU A 236 9.91 26.34 9.37
C LEU A 236 9.86 25.09 10.28
N ARG A 237 8.69 24.55 10.55
CA ARG A 237 8.45 23.39 11.41
C ARG A 237 7.86 22.28 10.58
N GLY A 238 8.45 21.09 10.68
CA GLY A 238 8.02 19.88 10.02
C GLY A 238 6.58 19.49 10.36
N GLY A 239 5.64 20.04 9.60
CA GLY A 239 4.30 19.48 9.44
C GLY A 239 4.32 18.56 8.23
N GLU A 240 3.57 17.48 8.28
CA GLU A 240 3.38 16.60 7.14
C GLU A 240 2.66 17.38 6.03
N VAL A 241 3.30 17.51 4.87
CA VAL A 241 2.67 18.13 3.70
C VAL A 241 1.72 17.09 3.09
N LEU A 242 0.45 17.45 2.99
CA LEU A 242 -0.54 16.58 2.33
C LEU A 242 -0.30 16.59 0.82
N ALA A 243 -0.19 15.42 0.23
CA ALA A 243 -0.02 15.24 -1.20
C ALA A 243 -1.08 14.26 -1.75
N PRO A 244 -2.37 14.68 -1.79
CA PRO A 244 -3.43 13.82 -2.26
C PRO A 244 -3.27 13.50 -3.74
N ILE A 245 -3.40 12.21 -4.07
CA ILE A 245 -3.55 11.71 -5.44
C ILE A 245 -4.97 11.18 -5.51
N CYS A 246 -5.83 11.86 -6.25
CA CYS A 246 -7.23 11.55 -6.43
C CYS A 246 -7.46 11.01 -7.84
N GLU A 247 -8.15 9.86 -7.95
CA GLU A 247 -8.42 9.19 -9.21
C GLU A 247 -9.82 8.55 -9.15
N TYR A 248 -10.71 8.91 -10.08
CA TYR A 248 -12.01 8.27 -10.18
C TYR A 248 -11.87 6.85 -10.71
N LEU A 249 -12.55 5.90 -10.07
CA LEU A 249 -12.52 4.50 -10.50
C LEU A 249 -13.51 4.29 -11.64
N ASP A 250 -13.18 3.41 -12.59
CA ASP A 250 -14.09 3.01 -13.66
C ASP A 250 -15.20 2.10 -13.12
N THR A 251 -16.18 2.71 -12.46
CA THR A 251 -17.36 2.04 -11.91
C THR A 251 -18.57 2.98 -11.94
N THR A 252 -19.74 2.39 -12.11
CA THR A 252 -21.01 3.13 -12.15
C THR A 252 -21.76 3.08 -10.81
N VAL A 253 -21.22 2.37 -9.81
CA VAL A 253 -21.90 2.07 -8.55
C VAL A 253 -21.06 2.53 -7.36
N PRO A 254 -21.64 3.21 -6.36
CA PRO A 254 -20.95 3.57 -5.12
C PRO A 254 -20.87 2.37 -4.15
N PHE A 255 -20.09 1.34 -4.50
CA PHE A 255 -19.92 0.17 -3.64
C PHE A 255 -19.42 0.56 -2.24
N HIS A 256 -19.72 -0.27 -1.25
CA HIS A 256 -19.35 -0.07 0.16
C HIS A 256 -19.91 1.23 0.75
N SER A 257 -21.18 1.50 0.43
CA SER A 257 -21.89 2.69 0.88
C SER A 257 -23.31 2.37 1.33
N PRO A 258 -23.83 3.01 2.39
CA PRO A 258 -25.24 2.91 2.80
C PRO A 258 -26.24 3.30 1.70
N LEU A 259 -25.79 4.01 0.67
CA LEU A 259 -26.61 4.35 -0.50
C LEU A 259 -27.14 3.12 -1.25
N LEU A 260 -26.57 1.93 -0.99
CA LEU A 260 -26.95 0.66 -1.62
C LEU A 260 -27.74 -0.29 -0.70
N GLU A 261 -28.18 0.14 0.49
CA GLU A 261 -29.01 -0.70 1.37
C GLU A 261 -30.27 -1.24 0.66
N GLY A 262 -30.92 -0.40 -0.16
CA GLY A 262 -32.06 -0.83 -0.99
C GLY A 262 -31.70 -1.92 -2.01
N ALA A 263 -30.46 -1.97 -2.49
CA ALA A 263 -30.01 -3.03 -3.39
C ALA A 263 -29.79 -4.37 -2.63
N VAL A 264 -29.38 -4.32 -1.37
CA VAL A 264 -29.32 -5.52 -0.51
C VAL A 264 -30.71 -6.13 -0.37
N GLU A 265 -31.73 -5.31 -0.05
CA GLU A 265 -33.10 -5.79 0.12
C GLU A 265 -33.70 -6.32 -1.19
N ASP A 266 -33.44 -5.66 -2.33
CA ASP A 266 -33.83 -6.14 -3.65
C ASP A 266 -33.20 -7.52 -3.97
N THR A 267 -31.90 -7.69 -3.64
CA THR A 267 -31.18 -8.97 -3.82
C THR A 267 -31.84 -10.08 -3.01
N VAL A 268 -32.13 -9.83 -1.74
CA VAL A 268 -32.76 -10.81 -0.83
C VAL A 268 -34.17 -11.19 -1.30
N ALA A 269 -34.95 -10.21 -1.72
CA ALA A 269 -36.31 -10.45 -2.23
C ALA A 269 -36.31 -11.34 -3.48
N TRP A 270 -35.42 -11.07 -4.43
CA TRP A 270 -35.27 -11.87 -5.65
C TRP A 270 -34.71 -13.27 -5.35
N ALA A 271 -33.71 -13.37 -4.47
CA ALA A 271 -33.17 -14.66 -4.05
C ALA A 271 -34.25 -15.55 -3.46
N ASN A 272 -35.08 -15.01 -2.56
CA ASN A 272 -36.21 -15.73 -1.97
C ASN A 272 -37.22 -16.19 -3.05
N SER A 273 -37.54 -15.35 -4.04
CA SER A 273 -38.41 -15.70 -5.16
C SER A 273 -37.86 -16.83 -6.01
N CYS A 274 -36.54 -16.99 -6.06
CA CYS A 274 -35.84 -18.05 -6.77
C CYS A 274 -35.58 -19.29 -5.91
N GLY A 275 -36.02 -19.34 -4.68
CA GLY A 275 -35.75 -20.43 -3.73
C GLY A 275 -34.27 -20.53 -3.32
N ILE A 276 -33.53 -19.43 -3.41
CA ILE A 276 -32.15 -19.30 -2.91
C ILE A 276 -32.19 -18.88 -1.46
N ASN A 277 -31.25 -19.36 -0.64
CA ASN A 277 -31.16 -19.02 0.77
C ASN A 277 -31.04 -17.49 0.95
N PRO A 278 -32.05 -16.83 1.57
CA PRO A 278 -32.06 -15.38 1.73
C PRO A 278 -31.01 -14.85 2.70
N GLU A 279 -30.57 -15.65 3.67
CA GLU A 279 -29.50 -15.26 4.61
C GLU A 279 -28.14 -15.24 3.91
N LEU A 280 -27.86 -16.25 3.06
CA LEU A 280 -26.68 -16.28 2.23
C LEU A 280 -26.66 -15.09 1.25
N ALA A 281 -27.80 -14.84 0.60
CA ALA A 281 -27.94 -13.71 -0.33
C ALA A 281 -27.73 -12.37 0.38
N ARG A 282 -28.25 -12.19 1.59
CA ARG A 282 -28.04 -10.99 2.41
C ARG A 282 -26.58 -10.82 2.77
N TYR A 283 -25.95 -11.86 3.31
CA TYR A 283 -24.55 -11.82 3.71
C TYR A 283 -23.63 -11.41 2.54
N LEU A 284 -23.78 -12.06 1.38
CA LEU A 284 -22.98 -11.74 0.20
C LEU A 284 -23.29 -10.37 -0.39
N ALA A 285 -24.58 -9.96 -0.39
CA ALA A 285 -24.96 -8.63 -0.85
C ALA A 285 -24.38 -7.53 0.05
N GLN A 286 -24.43 -7.69 1.37
CA GLN A 286 -23.84 -6.73 2.31
C GLN A 286 -22.33 -6.64 2.11
N ALA A 287 -21.63 -7.77 2.05
CA ALA A 287 -20.18 -7.82 1.85
C ALA A 287 -19.72 -7.09 0.57
N VAL A 288 -20.54 -7.11 -0.49
CA VAL A 288 -20.22 -6.46 -1.78
C VAL A 288 -20.69 -5.00 -1.83
N LEU A 289 -21.87 -4.70 -1.26
CA LEU A 289 -22.56 -3.43 -1.49
C LEU A 289 -22.39 -2.40 -0.38
N THR A 290 -22.37 -2.84 0.88
CA THR A 290 -22.49 -1.92 2.03
C THR A 290 -21.38 -2.04 3.06
N ASP A 291 -20.82 -3.24 3.29
CA ASP A 291 -19.81 -3.45 4.32
C ASP A 291 -18.49 -2.75 3.97
N VAL A 292 -17.84 -2.20 5.00
CA VAL A 292 -16.53 -1.55 4.84
C VAL A 292 -15.42 -2.60 4.75
N VAL A 293 -14.46 -2.37 3.88
CA VAL A 293 -13.30 -3.25 3.68
C VAL A 293 -12.05 -2.66 4.32
N ASP A 294 -11.38 -3.40 5.19
CA ASP A 294 -10.04 -3.11 5.69
C ASP A 294 -9.06 -4.21 5.24
N TRP A 295 -8.52 -4.04 4.04
CA TRP A 295 -7.65 -5.04 3.43
C TRP A 295 -6.35 -5.29 4.22
N PRO A 296 -5.64 -4.26 4.71
CA PRO A 296 -4.46 -4.47 5.55
C PRO A 296 -4.71 -5.31 6.79
N THR A 297 -5.83 -5.11 7.47
CA THR A 297 -6.21 -5.90 8.65
C THR A 297 -6.55 -7.32 8.26
N THR A 298 -7.39 -7.52 7.23
CA THR A 298 -7.74 -8.85 6.70
C THR A 298 -6.51 -9.68 6.33
N VAL A 299 -5.56 -9.09 5.59
CA VAL A 299 -4.32 -9.81 5.20
C VAL A 299 -3.45 -10.16 6.41
N ARG A 300 -3.27 -9.23 7.37
CA ARG A 300 -2.45 -9.50 8.56
C ARG A 300 -3.04 -10.60 9.43
N GLU A 301 -4.34 -10.60 9.64
CA GLU A 301 -5.04 -11.64 10.41
C GLU A 301 -4.94 -12.99 9.70
N ALA A 302 -5.16 -13.04 8.38
CA ALA A 302 -5.01 -14.26 7.60
C ALA A 302 -3.59 -14.81 7.62
N VAL A 303 -2.56 -13.95 7.53
CA VAL A 303 -1.16 -14.35 7.61
C VAL A 303 -0.83 -14.92 8.98
N GLY A 304 -1.34 -14.31 10.04
CA GLY A 304 -1.05 -14.68 11.41
C GLY A 304 0.41 -14.48 11.80
N THR A 305 0.67 -14.55 13.10
CA THR A 305 2.02 -14.38 13.65
C THR A 305 2.23 -15.37 14.77
N ASP A 306 3.30 -16.15 14.71
CA ASP A 306 3.66 -17.10 15.76
C ASP A 306 4.21 -16.39 17.01
N ALA A 307 4.48 -17.16 18.07
CA ALA A 307 5.01 -16.63 19.33
C ALA A 307 6.40 -15.97 19.19
N ALA A 308 7.13 -16.24 18.11
CA ALA A 308 8.41 -15.62 17.78
C ALA A 308 8.27 -14.39 16.87
N GLY A 309 7.05 -13.97 16.55
CA GLY A 309 6.79 -12.84 15.68
C GLY A 309 6.95 -13.11 14.19
N LYS A 310 7.05 -14.39 13.77
CA LYS A 310 7.18 -14.77 12.37
C LYS A 310 5.81 -15.04 11.75
N ALA A 311 5.69 -14.74 10.47
CA ALA A 311 4.50 -15.05 9.70
C ALA A 311 4.24 -16.56 9.65
N GLU A 312 3.02 -16.98 10.00
CA GLU A 312 2.60 -18.38 9.98
C GLU A 312 2.29 -18.85 8.55
N ALA A 313 1.63 -18.01 7.73
CA ALA A 313 1.52 -18.25 6.30
C ALA A 313 2.86 -17.94 5.59
N LYS A 314 3.14 -18.67 4.49
CA LYS A 314 4.34 -18.46 3.66
C LYS A 314 4.00 -18.04 2.24
N LEU A 315 2.76 -18.25 1.84
CA LEU A 315 2.30 -18.00 0.48
C LEU A 315 0.89 -17.42 0.49
N ILE A 316 0.65 -16.43 -0.36
CA ILE A 316 -0.68 -15.96 -0.75
C ILE A 316 -0.84 -16.28 -2.23
N VAL A 317 -1.86 -17.07 -2.57
CA VAL A 317 -2.26 -17.40 -3.93
C VAL A 317 -3.40 -16.45 -4.30
N ASP A 318 -3.13 -15.49 -5.17
CA ASP A 318 -4.12 -14.52 -5.63
C ASP A 318 -4.77 -14.99 -6.92
N LEU A 319 -6.07 -15.29 -6.86
CA LEU A 319 -6.86 -15.75 -7.99
C LEU A 319 -7.47 -14.60 -8.82
N GLY A 320 -7.08 -13.38 -8.54
CA GLY A 320 -7.41 -12.23 -9.37
C GLY A 320 -8.90 -11.89 -9.47
N PRO A 321 -9.37 -11.48 -10.66
CA PRO A 321 -8.67 -11.33 -11.94
C PRO A 321 -7.55 -10.29 -11.95
N GLY A 322 -6.49 -10.57 -12.72
CA GLY A 322 -5.32 -9.70 -12.82
C GLY A 322 -4.43 -9.67 -11.57
N ALA A 323 -3.58 -8.65 -11.43
CA ALA A 323 -2.54 -8.58 -10.40
C ALA A 323 -2.70 -7.39 -9.42
N VAL A 324 -3.85 -6.73 -9.40
CA VAL A 324 -4.04 -5.52 -8.58
C VAL A 324 -4.01 -5.89 -7.10
N LEU A 325 -4.76 -6.92 -6.70
CA LEU A 325 -4.83 -7.35 -5.32
C LEU A 325 -3.50 -7.93 -4.83
N ALA A 326 -2.79 -8.69 -5.68
CA ALA A 326 -1.46 -9.20 -5.39
C ALA A 326 -0.50 -8.08 -5.00
N ARG A 327 -0.42 -7.00 -5.79
CA ARG A 327 0.44 -5.84 -5.51
C ARG A 327 0.09 -5.15 -4.19
N MET A 328 -1.20 -5.02 -3.87
CA MET A 328 -1.64 -4.47 -2.58
C MET A 328 -1.22 -5.37 -1.42
N SER A 329 -1.41 -6.68 -1.57
CA SER A 329 -1.01 -7.68 -0.57
C SER A 329 0.50 -7.74 -0.38
N GLU A 330 1.31 -7.69 -1.45
CA GLU A 330 2.78 -7.60 -1.39
C GLU A 330 3.26 -6.42 -0.56
N ALA A 331 2.64 -5.25 -0.73
CA ALA A 331 2.99 -4.06 0.06
C ALA A 331 2.69 -4.24 1.56
N ILE A 332 1.64 -4.98 1.91
CA ILE A 332 1.25 -5.26 3.30
C ILE A 332 2.19 -6.27 3.96
N VAL A 333 2.58 -7.32 3.22
CA VAL A 333 3.43 -8.42 3.75
C VAL A 333 4.92 -8.22 3.50
N GLN A 334 5.32 -7.06 3.03
CA GLN A 334 6.72 -6.77 2.73
C GLN A 334 7.65 -7.04 3.93
N GLY A 335 8.70 -7.83 3.71
CA GLY A 335 9.70 -8.16 4.72
C GLY A 335 9.27 -9.21 5.75
N THR A 336 8.09 -9.84 5.58
CA THR A 336 7.60 -10.90 6.48
C THR A 336 7.98 -12.31 6.03
N GLY A 337 8.53 -12.46 4.82
CA GLY A 337 8.83 -13.77 4.22
C GLY A 337 7.59 -14.46 3.60
N VAL A 338 6.49 -13.71 3.44
CA VAL A 338 5.29 -14.19 2.74
C VAL A 338 5.42 -13.84 1.26
N THR A 339 5.38 -14.85 0.41
CA THR A 339 5.39 -14.67 -1.05
C THR A 339 3.96 -14.50 -1.56
N VAL A 340 3.74 -13.63 -2.53
CA VAL A 340 2.44 -13.48 -3.21
C VAL A 340 2.59 -13.97 -4.64
N VAL A 341 1.73 -14.87 -5.07
CA VAL A 341 1.71 -15.43 -6.43
C VAL A 341 0.37 -15.10 -7.09
N VAL A 342 0.44 -14.46 -8.25
CA VAL A 342 -0.75 -14.22 -9.09
C VAL A 342 -1.10 -15.51 -9.82
N ALA A 343 -2.22 -16.11 -9.47
CA ALA A 343 -2.70 -17.36 -10.04
C ALA A 343 -4.03 -17.20 -10.82
N GLY A 344 -4.52 -15.99 -10.99
CA GLY A 344 -5.72 -15.68 -11.75
C GLY A 344 -5.53 -15.69 -13.29
N THR A 345 -4.38 -16.14 -13.80
CA THR A 345 -4.06 -16.22 -15.23
C THR A 345 -3.39 -17.54 -15.55
N SER A 346 -3.48 -18.02 -16.80
CA SER A 346 -2.81 -19.27 -17.24
C SER A 346 -1.31 -19.27 -16.89
N ALA A 347 -0.61 -18.18 -17.18
CA ALA A 347 0.82 -18.06 -16.86
C ALA A 347 1.10 -18.07 -15.34
N GLY A 348 0.18 -17.56 -14.54
CA GLY A 348 0.28 -17.57 -13.08
C GLY A 348 0.02 -18.95 -12.49
N ILE A 349 -0.97 -19.68 -13.03
CA ILE A 349 -1.26 -21.06 -12.68
C ILE A 349 -0.05 -21.95 -12.99
N ASP A 350 0.56 -21.79 -14.18
CA ASP A 350 1.78 -22.51 -14.57
C ASP A 350 2.96 -22.26 -13.60
N LYS A 351 3.15 -21.00 -13.15
CA LYS A 351 4.18 -20.68 -12.16
C LYS A 351 3.91 -21.33 -10.82
N LEU A 352 2.66 -21.34 -10.39
CA LEU A 352 2.25 -21.98 -9.15
C LEU A 352 2.47 -23.49 -9.22
N ASP A 353 2.06 -24.13 -10.31
CA ASP A 353 2.21 -25.56 -10.56
C ASP A 353 3.68 -26.01 -10.55
N ARG A 354 4.55 -25.25 -11.21
CA ARG A 354 6.01 -25.52 -11.25
C ARG A 354 6.75 -25.04 -10.02
N SER A 355 6.10 -24.37 -9.07
CA SER A 355 6.73 -23.68 -7.95
C SER A 355 7.81 -22.68 -8.41
N ASP A 356 7.62 -22.10 -9.60
CA ASP A 356 8.56 -21.13 -10.22
C ASP A 356 8.30 -19.71 -9.69
N TYR A 357 8.52 -19.54 -8.40
CA TYR A 357 8.46 -18.25 -7.73
C TYR A 357 9.56 -18.13 -6.67
N ALA A 358 10.18 -16.95 -6.62
CA ALA A 358 11.20 -16.68 -5.62
C ALA A 358 10.56 -16.47 -4.23
N PRO A 359 11.03 -17.16 -3.18
CA PRO A 359 10.59 -16.89 -1.82
C PRO A 359 10.83 -15.41 -1.45
N ALA A 360 9.85 -14.77 -0.85
CA ALA A 360 9.99 -13.40 -0.39
C ALA A 360 11.02 -13.31 0.75
N PRO A 361 11.85 -12.26 0.81
CA PRO A 361 12.82 -12.09 1.86
C PRO A 361 12.16 -11.86 3.22
N THR A 362 12.69 -12.51 4.25
CA THR A 362 12.37 -12.19 5.65
C THR A 362 13.36 -11.14 6.13
N VAL A 363 12.86 -10.03 6.64
CA VAL A 363 13.68 -9.04 7.32
C VAL A 363 13.62 -9.31 8.82
N ASP A 364 14.72 -9.76 9.39
CA ASP A 364 14.85 -9.85 10.85
C ASP A 364 15.00 -8.44 11.43
N ARG A 365 13.89 -7.88 11.86
CA ARG A 365 13.87 -6.54 12.47
C ARG A 365 14.44 -6.54 13.89
N SER A 366 14.51 -7.69 14.54
CA SER A 366 15.09 -7.79 15.89
C SER A 366 16.57 -7.46 15.91
N ALA A 367 17.28 -7.77 14.81
CA ALA A 367 18.69 -7.41 14.63
C ALA A 367 18.94 -5.89 14.64
N PHE A 368 17.89 -5.09 14.36
CA PHE A 368 17.95 -3.62 14.33
C PHE A 368 17.20 -2.99 15.51
N ALA A 369 16.69 -3.80 16.45
CA ALA A 369 16.00 -3.28 17.61
C ALA A 369 17.00 -2.49 18.50
N PRO A 370 16.63 -1.29 18.97
CA PRO A 370 17.48 -0.53 19.90
C PRO A 370 17.56 -1.27 21.25
N HIS A 371 18.76 -1.46 21.76
CA HIS A 371 18.97 -2.04 23.06
C HIS A 371 19.29 -0.93 24.09
N LEU A 372 18.70 -1.03 25.28
CA LEU A 372 19.07 -0.16 26.39
C LEU A 372 20.25 -0.80 27.13
N SER A 373 21.32 -0.04 27.29
CA SER A 373 22.44 -0.38 28.15
C SER A 373 22.53 0.60 29.32
N ARG A 374 23.04 0.11 30.46
CA ARG A 374 23.31 0.93 31.63
C ARG A 374 24.79 1.32 31.63
N LEU A 375 25.05 2.61 31.62
CA LEU A 375 26.41 3.15 31.72
C LEU A 375 26.97 2.96 33.14
N PRO A 376 28.32 3.03 33.35
CA PRO A 376 28.93 2.89 34.66
C PRO A 376 28.43 3.90 35.70
N ASP A 377 27.99 5.05 35.27
CA ASP A 377 27.40 6.10 36.11
C ASP A 377 25.90 5.88 36.43
N GLY A 378 25.33 4.75 36.00
CA GLY A 378 23.94 4.36 36.22
C GLY A 378 22.94 4.95 35.22
N ARG A 379 23.34 5.84 34.32
CA ARG A 379 22.46 6.37 33.27
C ARG A 379 22.12 5.29 32.24
N LEU A 380 20.92 5.38 31.66
CA LEU A 380 20.53 4.54 30.55
C LEU A 380 20.99 5.18 29.23
N SER A 381 21.53 4.37 28.35
CA SER A 381 21.92 4.73 26.99
C SER A 381 21.33 3.77 25.98
N LEU A 382 21.03 4.27 24.80
CA LEU A 382 20.69 3.41 23.64
C LEU A 382 21.99 2.83 23.09
N ASP A 383 22.09 1.52 23.05
CA ASP A 383 23.20 0.82 22.40
C ASP A 383 22.88 0.65 20.91
N THR A 384 23.53 1.42 20.05
CA THR A 384 23.39 1.39 18.59
C THR A 384 24.76 1.37 17.93
N ALA A 385 24.83 1.05 16.66
CA ALA A 385 26.08 1.15 15.89
C ALA A 385 26.67 2.58 15.96
N PHE A 386 25.81 3.61 15.95
CA PHE A 386 26.23 5.00 16.06
C PHE A 386 26.87 5.30 17.42
N THR A 387 26.23 4.87 18.52
CA THR A 387 26.76 5.12 19.88
C THR A 387 28.07 4.39 20.13
N ARG A 388 28.21 3.16 19.61
CA ARG A 388 29.47 2.40 19.67
C ARG A 388 30.58 3.04 18.85
N LEU A 389 30.26 3.55 17.65
CA LEU A 389 31.23 4.17 16.75
C LEU A 389 31.75 5.52 17.30
N THR A 390 30.85 6.35 17.80
CA THR A 390 31.15 7.74 18.15
C THR A 390 31.44 7.96 19.64
N GLY A 391 31.05 7.02 20.50
CA GLY A 391 31.04 7.21 21.96
C GLY A 391 30.05 8.25 22.46
N ARG A 392 29.15 8.72 21.57
CA ARG A 392 28.16 9.77 21.86
C ARG A 392 26.77 9.18 22.03
N SER A 393 25.85 9.95 22.63
CA SER A 393 24.44 9.57 22.71
C SER A 393 23.81 9.41 21.34
N ALA A 394 22.79 8.56 21.23
CA ALA A 394 21.97 8.42 20.01
C ALA A 394 21.08 9.66 19.72
N ILE A 395 21.01 10.61 20.65
CA ILE A 395 20.33 11.90 20.48
C ILE A 395 21.31 12.90 19.86
N MET A 396 20.86 13.65 18.87
CA MET A 396 21.70 14.55 18.07
C MET A 396 21.11 15.97 18.06
N LEU A 397 22.00 16.97 18.16
CA LEU A 397 21.69 18.36 17.77
C LEU A 397 22.12 18.53 16.31
N ALA A 398 21.16 18.50 15.40
CA ALA A 398 21.42 18.63 13.97
C ALA A 398 21.83 20.07 13.58
N GLY A 399 22.60 20.19 12.49
CA GLY A 399 22.93 21.50 11.91
C GLY A 399 21.68 22.20 11.35
N MET A 400 21.37 23.37 11.90
CA MET A 400 20.21 24.19 11.55
C MET A 400 20.60 25.66 11.46
N THR A 401 20.46 26.27 10.30
CA THR A 401 20.63 27.72 10.13
C THR A 401 19.29 28.41 10.43
N PRO A 402 19.23 29.44 11.32
CA PRO A 402 20.35 30.09 11.99
C PRO A 402 20.74 29.49 13.37
N THR A 403 19.98 28.51 13.91
CA THR A 403 20.04 28.12 15.32
C THR A 403 21.40 27.60 15.77
N THR A 404 22.00 26.65 15.02
CA THR A 404 23.30 26.07 15.37
C THR A 404 24.47 26.70 14.62
N VAL A 405 24.31 27.95 14.18
CA VAL A 405 25.40 28.82 13.70
C VAL A 405 26.19 29.35 14.91
N ASP A 406 25.51 29.57 16.04
CA ASP A 406 26.10 29.95 17.29
C ASP A 406 26.86 28.78 17.93
N PRO A 407 28.18 28.93 18.21
CA PRO A 407 28.97 27.89 18.83
C PRO A 407 28.54 27.52 20.26
N ALA A 408 27.89 28.41 21.00
CA ALA A 408 27.53 28.17 22.39
C ALA A 408 26.51 27.02 22.55
N ILE A 409 25.48 26.99 21.72
CA ILE A 409 24.48 25.89 21.77
C ILE A 409 25.09 24.57 21.31
N VAL A 410 26.00 24.61 20.33
CA VAL A 410 26.72 23.44 19.83
C VAL A 410 27.63 22.86 20.90
N ALA A 411 28.42 23.72 21.57
CA ALA A 411 29.28 23.34 22.69
C ALA A 411 28.47 22.75 23.86
N ALA A 412 27.36 23.40 24.25
CA ALA A 412 26.50 22.90 25.33
C ALA A 412 26.00 21.47 25.07
N ALA A 413 25.56 21.19 23.84
CA ALA A 413 25.12 19.85 23.46
C ALA A 413 26.28 18.84 23.41
N ALA A 414 27.43 19.22 22.86
CA ALA A 414 28.61 18.37 22.83
C ALA A 414 29.16 18.04 24.23
N ASN A 415 29.19 19.00 25.15
CA ASN A 415 29.57 18.81 26.54
C ASN A 415 28.63 17.87 27.28
N ALA A 416 27.32 17.92 26.95
CA ALA A 416 26.34 16.93 27.45
C ALA A 416 26.48 15.53 26.86
N GLY A 417 27.43 15.31 25.95
CA GLY A 417 27.70 13.99 25.34
C GLY A 417 26.87 13.67 24.11
N TYR A 418 26.21 14.67 23.52
CA TYR A 418 25.45 14.50 22.29
C TYR A 418 26.31 14.72 21.03
N TRP A 419 25.86 14.17 19.92
CA TRP A 419 26.34 14.62 18.62
C TRP A 419 25.78 16.02 18.36
N ALA A 420 26.65 16.98 18.06
CA ALA A 420 26.27 18.36 17.84
C ALA A 420 26.92 18.90 16.55
N GLU A 421 26.15 19.57 15.71
CA GLU A 421 26.57 20.06 14.40
C GLU A 421 26.61 21.59 14.38
N LEU A 422 27.80 22.18 14.08
CA LEU A 422 27.92 23.58 13.70
C LEU A 422 27.41 23.78 12.28
N ALA A 423 26.38 24.61 12.07
CA ALA A 423 25.76 24.82 10.78
C ALA A 423 26.63 25.64 9.83
N GLY A 424 27.05 25.03 8.70
CA GLY A 424 27.87 25.69 7.68
C GLY A 424 27.13 26.77 6.89
N GLY A 425 25.79 26.73 6.84
CA GLY A 425 24.97 27.75 6.17
C GLY A 425 25.10 29.16 6.73
N GLY A 426 25.55 29.28 7.97
CA GLY A 426 25.85 30.59 8.61
C GLY A 426 27.32 30.99 8.60
N GLN A 427 28.21 30.09 8.15
CA GLN A 427 29.67 30.35 8.12
C GLN A 427 30.05 30.91 6.75
N VAL A 428 29.56 32.13 6.47
CA VAL A 428 29.56 32.71 5.11
C VAL A 428 30.90 33.33 4.65
N THR A 429 31.88 33.51 5.57
CA THR A 429 33.26 33.89 5.23
C THR A 429 34.27 33.11 6.08
N ALA A 430 35.52 33.12 5.68
CA ALA A 430 36.60 32.47 6.44
C ALA A 430 36.76 33.10 7.85
N GLU A 431 36.57 34.41 7.97
CA GLU A 431 36.65 35.14 9.25
C GLU A 431 35.53 34.72 10.21
N VAL A 432 34.29 34.63 9.71
CA VAL A 432 33.12 34.16 10.50
C VAL A 432 33.32 32.73 10.95
N LEU A 433 33.76 31.83 10.04
CA LEU A 433 34.05 30.44 10.38
C LEU A 433 35.12 30.34 11.48
N ASN A 434 36.25 31.03 11.30
CA ASN A 434 37.36 30.98 12.25
C ASN A 434 36.97 31.60 13.64
N HIS A 435 36.18 32.67 13.64
CA HIS A 435 35.64 33.25 14.87
C HIS A 435 34.75 32.24 15.61
N ASN A 436 33.83 31.58 14.91
CA ASN A 436 32.92 30.63 15.54
C ASN A 436 33.63 29.32 15.95
N LEU A 437 34.67 28.90 15.24
CA LEU A 437 35.50 27.75 15.65
C LEU A 437 36.30 28.09 16.92
N ALA A 438 36.86 29.29 17.03
CA ALA A 438 37.53 29.72 18.26
C ALA A 438 36.55 29.82 19.46
N GLY A 439 35.33 30.33 19.22
CA GLY A 439 34.27 30.33 20.22
C GLY A 439 33.86 28.90 20.66
N LEU A 440 33.77 27.98 19.71
CA LEU A 440 33.48 26.57 19.97
C LEU A 440 34.61 25.93 20.81
N GLU A 441 35.85 26.12 20.44
CA GLU A 441 37.04 25.63 21.18
C GLU A 441 37.07 26.14 22.62
N ALA A 442 36.79 27.43 22.83
CA ALA A 442 36.76 28.02 24.15
C ALA A 442 35.61 27.51 25.04
N ALA A 443 34.50 27.10 24.45
CA ALA A 443 33.30 26.64 25.15
C ALA A 443 33.23 25.13 25.38
N LEU A 444 34.00 24.32 24.63
CA LEU A 444 34.05 22.88 24.76
C LEU A 444 34.86 22.43 25.99
N GLU A 445 34.36 21.44 26.72
CA GLU A 445 35.13 20.76 27.76
C GLU A 445 36.27 19.95 27.16
N PRO A 446 37.35 19.70 27.92
CA PRO A 446 38.49 18.94 27.45
C PRO A 446 38.09 17.57 26.86
N GLY A 447 38.55 17.28 25.63
CA GLY A 447 38.26 16.04 24.90
C GLY A 447 36.89 15.99 24.22
N ARG A 448 36.10 17.06 24.32
CA ARG A 448 34.84 17.16 23.56
C ARG A 448 35.09 17.74 22.17
N THR A 449 34.30 17.31 21.21
CA THR A 449 34.38 17.72 19.81
C THR A 449 32.99 17.89 19.24
N ALA A 450 32.87 18.59 18.13
CA ALA A 450 31.63 18.76 17.38
C ALA A 450 31.77 18.29 15.92
N ALA A 451 30.65 18.20 15.21
CA ALA A 451 30.62 18.01 13.78
C ALA A 451 30.36 19.33 13.05
N PHE A 452 30.67 19.37 11.78
CA PHE A 452 30.35 20.48 10.89
C PHE A 452 29.35 20.05 9.82
N ASN A 453 28.27 20.80 9.65
CA ASN A 453 27.24 20.55 8.67
C ASN A 453 27.53 21.31 7.37
N ALA A 454 28.00 20.61 6.34
CA ALA A 454 28.45 21.19 5.06
C ALA A 454 27.33 21.11 4.01
N MET A 455 27.04 22.23 3.36
CA MET A 455 25.99 22.35 2.34
C MET A 455 26.55 22.02 0.95
N PHE A 456 26.24 20.85 0.41
CA PHE A 456 26.80 20.36 -0.85
C PHE A 456 26.34 21.16 -2.07
N MET A 457 25.05 21.48 -2.18
CA MET A 457 24.49 22.18 -3.35
C MET A 457 24.80 23.69 -3.34
N ASP A 458 25.19 24.26 -2.22
CA ASP A 458 25.67 25.63 -2.17
C ASP A 458 27.14 25.67 -2.58
N ARG A 459 27.39 25.94 -3.86
CA ARG A 459 28.75 25.92 -4.43
C ARG A 459 29.68 26.92 -3.76
N TYR A 460 29.17 28.07 -3.31
CA TYR A 460 30.00 29.08 -2.64
C TYR A 460 30.47 28.56 -1.28
N LEU A 461 29.54 28.12 -0.43
CA LEU A 461 29.87 27.60 0.90
C LEU A 461 30.67 26.30 0.81
N TRP A 462 30.35 25.42 -0.15
CA TRP A 462 31.12 24.21 -0.38
C TRP A 462 32.59 24.53 -0.71
N ASN A 463 32.84 25.44 -1.66
CA ASN A 463 34.18 25.85 -2.03
C ASN A 463 34.93 26.57 -0.89
N LEU A 464 34.24 27.36 -0.10
CA LEU A 464 34.77 28.01 1.09
C LEU A 464 35.24 26.98 2.13
N HIS A 465 34.42 26.00 2.46
CA HIS A 465 34.67 25.09 3.59
C HIS A 465 35.54 23.90 3.19
N LEU A 466 35.14 23.12 2.17
CA LEU A 466 35.70 21.84 1.82
C LEU A 466 36.32 21.79 0.40
N GLY A 467 35.93 22.69 -0.50
CA GLY A 467 36.37 22.72 -1.89
C GLY A 467 37.71 23.44 -2.08
N THR A 468 37.75 24.51 -2.90
CA THR A 468 38.97 25.20 -3.30
C THR A 468 39.66 25.95 -2.16
N GLN A 469 38.92 26.65 -1.30
CA GLN A 469 39.49 27.42 -0.19
C GLN A 469 39.85 26.54 1.00
N ARG A 470 39.15 25.43 1.23
CA ARG A 470 39.47 24.43 2.26
C ARG A 470 39.62 25.01 3.67
N THR A 471 38.84 26.03 4.03
CA THR A 471 39.00 26.76 5.31
C THR A 471 38.79 25.84 6.51
N LEU A 472 37.76 24.95 6.47
CA LEU A 472 37.49 24.00 7.55
C LEU A 472 38.60 22.94 7.67
N ILE A 473 39.11 22.45 6.55
CA ILE A 473 40.19 21.44 6.50
C ILE A 473 41.45 22.04 7.15
N ARG A 474 41.80 23.29 6.79
CA ARG A 474 42.95 23.98 7.39
C ARG A 474 42.75 24.23 8.89
N ALA A 475 41.54 24.60 9.30
CA ALA A 475 41.23 24.75 10.72
C ALA A 475 41.35 23.42 11.49
N ARG A 476 40.88 22.33 10.92
CA ARG A 476 41.07 21.00 11.50
C ARG A 476 42.53 20.61 11.65
N ALA A 477 43.33 20.83 10.60
CA ALA A 477 44.77 20.59 10.64
C ALA A 477 45.49 21.44 11.66
N ALA A 478 44.97 22.64 11.99
CA ALA A 478 45.47 23.53 13.02
C ALA A 478 44.97 23.16 14.42
N GLY A 479 44.14 22.14 14.60
CA GLY A 479 43.67 21.64 15.89
C GLY A 479 42.22 21.98 16.24
N ALA A 480 41.45 22.61 15.35
CA ALA A 480 40.04 22.90 15.65
C ALA A 480 39.28 21.66 16.10
N PRO A 481 38.41 21.73 17.12
CA PRO A 481 37.76 20.59 17.74
C PRO A 481 36.54 20.07 16.93
N ILE A 482 36.73 19.92 15.62
CA ILE A 482 35.74 19.36 14.69
C ILE A 482 36.26 17.99 14.22
N ASP A 483 35.54 16.91 14.56
CA ASP A 483 35.91 15.54 14.19
C ASP A 483 34.90 14.87 13.26
N GLY A 484 33.80 15.52 12.93
CA GLY A 484 32.77 15.01 12.05
C GLY A 484 32.38 15.97 10.93
N ILE A 485 32.07 15.44 9.78
CA ILE A 485 31.48 16.17 8.65
C ILE A 485 30.12 15.55 8.32
N VAL A 486 29.09 16.39 8.25
CA VAL A 486 27.77 16.00 7.76
C VAL A 486 27.51 16.68 6.43
N ILE A 487 27.48 15.93 5.34
CA ILE A 487 27.18 16.44 4.01
C ILE A 487 25.65 16.49 3.86
N THR A 488 25.12 17.69 3.66
CA THR A 488 23.69 17.99 3.61
C THR A 488 23.34 18.84 2.38
N ALA A 489 22.04 19.11 2.19
CA ALA A 489 21.53 19.84 1.03
C ALA A 489 21.99 19.22 -0.30
N GLY A 490 21.73 17.94 -0.47
CA GLY A 490 22.12 17.13 -1.60
C GLY A 490 23.16 16.06 -1.26
N ILE A 491 23.21 15.04 -2.07
CA ILE A 491 24.19 13.93 -1.98
C ILE A 491 25.04 13.97 -3.24
N PRO A 492 26.38 13.96 -3.13
CA PRO A 492 27.27 13.85 -4.31
C PRO A 492 27.01 12.56 -5.06
N GLU A 493 27.17 12.58 -6.38
CA GLU A 493 27.13 11.35 -7.18
C GLU A 493 28.22 10.37 -6.72
N ARG A 494 28.00 9.09 -6.92
CA ARG A 494 28.86 8.02 -6.39
C ARG A 494 30.33 8.20 -6.80
N GLU A 495 30.57 8.59 -8.05
CA GLU A 495 31.90 8.83 -8.61
C GLU A 495 32.61 10.00 -7.94
N GLU A 496 31.89 10.99 -7.45
CA GLU A 496 32.40 12.13 -6.69
C GLU A 496 32.51 11.82 -5.20
N ALA A 497 31.47 11.15 -4.64
CA ALA A 497 31.36 10.88 -3.21
C ALA A 497 32.48 9.97 -2.69
N VAL A 498 32.78 8.87 -3.37
CA VAL A 498 33.76 7.88 -2.89
C VAL A 498 35.17 8.48 -2.74
N PRO A 499 35.74 9.18 -3.73
CA PRO A 499 37.03 9.87 -3.55
C PRO A 499 36.99 10.97 -2.50
N LEU A 500 35.85 11.71 -2.41
CA LEU A 500 35.66 12.78 -1.42
C LEU A 500 35.73 12.23 0.00
N LEU A 501 34.96 11.16 0.29
CA LEU A 501 34.89 10.58 1.64
C LEU A 501 36.25 10.00 2.07
N ARG A 502 36.99 9.34 1.16
CA ARG A 502 38.35 8.86 1.42
C ARG A 502 39.27 10.02 1.77
N ARG A 503 39.26 11.08 0.95
CA ARG A 503 40.07 12.27 1.19
C ARG A 503 39.78 12.92 2.52
N LEU A 504 38.50 13.09 2.89
CA LEU A 504 38.12 13.69 4.18
C LEU A 504 38.60 12.87 5.38
N ARG A 505 38.61 11.53 5.27
CA ARG A 505 39.20 10.66 6.29
C ARG A 505 40.71 10.89 6.42
N ASP A 506 41.44 10.98 5.29
CA ASP A 506 42.88 11.24 5.27
C ASP A 506 43.20 12.62 5.85
N GLU A 507 42.28 13.59 5.73
CA GLU A 507 42.38 14.94 6.30
C GLU A 507 41.98 15.03 7.79
N GLY A 508 41.73 13.89 8.43
CA GLY A 508 41.56 13.79 9.89
C GLY A 508 40.10 13.90 10.38
N PHE A 509 39.10 13.62 9.53
CA PHE A 509 37.72 13.54 9.95
C PHE A 509 37.29 12.05 10.08
N PRO A 510 37.31 11.48 11.30
CA PRO A 510 36.95 10.07 11.50
C PRO A 510 35.45 9.81 11.27
N TYR A 511 34.60 10.80 11.41
CA TYR A 511 33.16 10.65 11.27
C TYR A 511 32.64 11.47 10.09
N ILE A 512 32.09 10.76 9.10
CA ILE A 512 31.50 11.40 7.93
C ILE A 512 30.09 10.83 7.73
N ALA A 513 29.11 11.72 7.65
CA ALA A 513 27.72 11.38 7.44
C ALA A 513 27.18 12.01 6.16
N LEU A 514 26.34 11.29 5.45
CA LEU A 514 25.54 11.78 4.35
C LEU A 514 24.09 11.91 4.80
N LYS A 515 23.43 13.04 4.53
CA LYS A 515 22.08 13.35 4.99
C LYS A 515 21.09 13.34 3.81
N PRO A 516 20.54 12.15 3.43
CA PRO A 516 19.61 12.02 2.31
C PRO A 516 18.24 12.60 2.67
N GLY A 517 17.59 13.26 1.69
CA GLY A 517 16.23 13.80 1.81
C GLY A 517 15.16 12.98 1.09
N THR A 518 15.53 11.99 0.28
CA THR A 518 14.61 11.15 -0.48
C THR A 518 15.00 9.67 -0.41
N ILE A 519 14.05 8.78 -0.76
CA ILE A 519 14.31 7.33 -0.81
C ILE A 519 15.43 7.00 -1.81
N ASP A 520 15.47 7.66 -2.97
CA ASP A 520 16.50 7.42 -3.98
C ASP A 520 17.89 7.88 -3.51
N GLN A 521 17.94 9.00 -2.78
CA GLN A 521 19.18 9.41 -2.11
C GLN A 521 19.61 8.42 -1.02
N ILE A 522 18.67 7.79 -0.29
CA ILE A 522 19.02 6.70 0.66
C ILE A 522 19.67 5.53 -0.08
N LYS A 523 19.11 5.10 -1.21
CA LYS A 523 19.71 4.03 -2.05
C LYS A 523 21.11 4.42 -2.54
N GLN A 524 21.29 5.67 -2.97
CA GLN A 524 22.58 6.23 -3.41
C GLN A 524 23.60 6.20 -2.25
N VAL A 525 23.23 6.67 -1.06
CA VAL A 525 24.09 6.63 0.14
C VAL A 525 24.50 5.20 0.49
N LEU A 526 23.58 4.24 0.41
CA LEU A 526 23.90 2.83 0.67
C LEU A 526 24.87 2.25 -0.38
N ALA A 527 24.75 2.65 -1.64
CA ALA A 527 25.71 2.27 -2.68
C ALA A 527 27.09 2.86 -2.43
N ILE A 528 27.18 4.15 -2.07
CA ILE A 528 28.44 4.83 -1.71
C ILE A 528 29.09 4.15 -0.49
N ALA A 529 28.31 3.88 0.57
CA ALA A 529 28.82 3.31 1.81
C ALA A 529 29.42 1.89 1.66
N ARG A 530 29.03 1.15 0.61
CA ARG A 530 29.61 -0.17 0.31
C ARG A 530 31.02 -0.12 -0.28
N GLU A 531 31.43 1.05 -0.78
CA GLU A 531 32.72 1.24 -1.47
C GLU A 531 33.76 2.00 -0.64
N VAL A 532 33.33 2.69 0.40
CA VAL A 532 34.20 3.47 1.31
C VAL A 532 34.55 2.66 2.55
#